data_a0fea7bd41fec2a597bc8793e791c8d2
#
_entry.id   a0fea7bd41fec2a597bc8793e791c8d2
#
_cell.length_a   1.000
_cell.length_b   1.000
_cell.length_c   1.000
_cell.angle_alpha   90.00
_cell.angle_beta   90.00
_cell.angle_gamma   90.00
#
_symmetry.space_group_name_H-M   'P 1'
#
loop_
_entity.id
_entity.type
_entity.pdbx_description
1 polymer ?
#
loop_
_entity_poly.entity_id
_entity_poly.type
_entity_poly.pdbx_seq_one_letter_code
_entity_poly.pdbx_strand_id
1 'polypeptide(L)'
;HGHEYPSAKIAKNVLTRLRFPNDTIKYVVHLVENHMFHYESTWQESAIRRFIAKHNTQILPFPEVLEDLFYLRQADAYGKDGDEKVFTEGKWIENLSEFKSRIDKELENQVAFSLKDLAVSGKDLIEEGFPAGKQMGEVLNGLLEKVLENPEINKKEILLDLAKGMF
;
A
#
# COMPACT_ATOMS: atom_id res chain seq x y z
N HIS A 1 -7.63 -13.64 -15.58
CA HIS A 1 -7.69 -12.49 -14.67
C HIS A 1 -8.68 -12.79 -13.53
N GLY A 2 -8.32 -12.39 -12.30
CA GLY A 2 -9.19 -12.56 -11.13
C GLY A 2 -8.92 -13.83 -10.31
N HIS A 3 -7.90 -14.62 -10.63
CA HIS A 3 -7.54 -15.82 -9.88
C HIS A 3 -6.98 -15.50 -8.47
N GLU A 4 -6.47 -14.31 -8.26
CA GLU A 4 -5.90 -13.84 -7.00
C GLU A 4 -6.91 -13.93 -5.85
N TYR A 5 -8.17 -13.54 -6.06
CA TYR A 5 -9.20 -13.59 -5.02
C TYR A 5 -9.61 -15.02 -4.61
N PRO A 6 -9.93 -15.93 -5.56
CA PRO A 6 -10.16 -17.35 -5.21
C PRO A 6 -8.93 -17.98 -4.54
N SER A 7 -7.72 -17.69 -5.02
CA SER A 7 -6.47 -18.19 -4.45
C SER A 7 -6.27 -17.71 -3.01
N ALA A 8 -6.51 -16.44 -2.72
CA ALA A 8 -6.45 -15.89 -1.36
C ALA A 8 -7.44 -16.60 -0.42
N LYS A 9 -8.67 -16.87 -0.88
CA LYS A 9 -9.67 -17.62 -0.10
C LYS A 9 -9.21 -19.06 0.18
N ILE A 10 -8.63 -19.74 -0.81
CA ILE A 10 -8.06 -21.08 -0.65
C ILE A 10 -6.91 -21.04 0.35
N ALA A 11 -5.96 -20.12 0.19
CA ALA A 11 -4.82 -19.94 1.10
C ALA A 11 -5.30 -19.76 2.54
N LYS A 12 -6.27 -18.85 2.77
CA LYS A 12 -6.88 -18.63 4.08
C LYS A 12 -7.44 -19.92 4.69
N ASN A 13 -8.23 -20.67 3.93
CA ASN A 13 -8.86 -21.89 4.40
C ASN A 13 -7.82 -22.98 4.75
N VAL A 14 -6.82 -23.15 3.88
CA VAL A 14 -5.76 -24.16 4.07
C VAL A 14 -4.92 -23.82 5.30
N LEU A 15 -4.45 -22.56 5.42
CA LEU A 15 -3.60 -22.13 6.54
C LEU A 15 -4.37 -22.16 7.88
N THR A 16 -5.67 -21.81 7.88
CA THR A 16 -6.53 -21.94 9.06
C THR A 16 -6.67 -23.40 9.49
N ARG A 17 -6.92 -24.31 8.54
CA ARG A 17 -7.00 -25.76 8.81
C ARG A 17 -5.69 -26.32 9.36
N LEU A 18 -4.56 -25.82 8.87
CA LEU A 18 -3.22 -26.20 9.33
C LEU A 18 -2.80 -25.49 10.61
N ARG A 19 -3.67 -24.65 11.19
CA ARG A 19 -3.46 -23.92 12.45
C ARG A 19 -2.25 -22.97 12.43
N PHE A 20 -2.00 -22.32 11.30
CA PHE A 20 -0.99 -21.24 11.28
C PHE A 20 -1.44 -20.05 12.14
N PRO A 21 -0.50 -19.26 12.69
CA PRO A 21 -0.81 -18.03 13.41
C PRO A 21 -1.66 -17.06 12.55
N ASN A 22 -2.59 -16.36 13.19
CA ASN A 22 -3.48 -15.43 12.48
C ASN A 22 -2.72 -14.36 11.67
N ASP A 23 -1.60 -13.87 12.19
CA ASP A 23 -0.82 -12.85 11.49
C ASP A 23 -0.12 -13.42 10.26
N THR A 24 0.36 -14.68 10.31
CA THR A 24 0.86 -15.40 9.14
C THR A 24 -0.25 -15.58 8.09
N ILE A 25 -1.46 -15.96 8.52
CA ILE A 25 -2.60 -16.12 7.62
C ILE A 25 -2.94 -14.79 6.93
N LYS A 26 -3.02 -13.69 7.68
CA LYS A 26 -3.29 -12.36 7.14
C LYS A 26 -2.22 -11.94 6.14
N TYR A 27 -0.96 -12.18 6.47
CA TYR A 27 0.18 -11.83 5.63
C TYR A 27 0.14 -12.58 4.29
N VAL A 28 0.04 -13.90 4.32
CA VAL A 28 -0.01 -14.71 3.10
C VAL A 28 -1.24 -14.39 2.25
N VAL A 29 -2.41 -14.20 2.89
CA VAL A 29 -3.64 -13.81 2.19
C VAL A 29 -3.45 -12.47 1.48
N HIS A 30 -2.86 -11.49 2.17
CA HIS A 30 -2.57 -10.17 1.58
C HIS A 30 -1.64 -10.27 0.36
N LEU A 31 -0.55 -11.03 0.47
CA LEU A 31 0.37 -11.24 -0.65
C LEU A 31 -0.33 -11.89 -1.85
N VAL A 32 -1.07 -12.98 -1.61
CA VAL A 32 -1.79 -13.69 -2.68
C VAL A 32 -2.86 -12.83 -3.33
N GLU A 33 -3.57 -12.00 -2.56
CA GLU A 33 -4.63 -11.12 -3.06
C GLU A 33 -4.09 -9.95 -3.89
N ASN A 34 -2.84 -9.54 -3.65
CA ASN A 34 -2.24 -8.35 -4.25
C ASN A 34 -1.07 -8.62 -5.22
N HIS A 35 -0.67 -9.89 -5.44
CA HIS A 35 0.48 -10.19 -6.28
C HIS A 35 0.29 -9.83 -7.77
N MET A 36 -0.96 -9.74 -8.25
CA MET A 36 -1.28 -9.37 -9.62
C MET A 36 -1.30 -7.84 -9.83
N PHE A 37 -0.44 -7.11 -9.13
CA PHE A 37 -0.33 -5.67 -9.36
C PHE A 37 0.18 -5.36 -10.76
N HIS A 38 -0.27 -4.23 -11.28
CA HIS A 38 0.16 -3.68 -12.56
C HIS A 38 0.95 -2.40 -12.33
N TYR A 39 1.95 -2.15 -13.16
CA TYR A 39 2.74 -0.93 -13.17
C TYR A 39 2.98 -0.47 -14.60
N GLU A 40 2.92 0.83 -14.82
CA GLU A 40 3.31 1.50 -16.05
C GLU A 40 4.26 2.66 -15.74
N SER A 41 5.29 2.83 -16.56
CA SER A 41 6.28 3.91 -16.40
C SER A 41 5.67 5.33 -16.46
N THR A 42 4.45 5.43 -17.01
CA THR A 42 3.66 6.67 -17.07
C THR A 42 3.00 7.06 -15.75
N TRP A 43 3.07 6.20 -14.73
CA TRP A 43 2.47 6.51 -13.43
C TRP A 43 3.09 7.76 -12.82
N GLN A 44 2.25 8.62 -12.25
CA GLN A 44 2.70 9.75 -11.44
C GLN A 44 3.20 9.26 -10.06
N GLU A 45 4.03 10.05 -9.39
CA GLU A 45 4.54 9.73 -8.05
C GLU A 45 3.41 9.50 -7.05
N SER A 46 2.29 10.21 -7.17
CA SER A 46 1.11 9.99 -6.32
C SER A 46 0.51 8.59 -6.47
N ALA A 47 0.60 7.97 -7.65
CA ALA A 47 0.17 6.58 -7.85
C ALA A 47 1.13 5.60 -7.15
N ILE A 48 2.45 5.88 -7.18
CA ILE A 48 3.45 5.11 -6.44
C ILE A 48 3.17 5.19 -4.95
N ARG A 49 2.94 6.40 -4.42
CA ARG A 49 2.63 6.61 -2.99
C ARG A 49 1.35 5.90 -2.55
N ARG A 50 0.29 5.92 -3.38
CA ARG A 50 -0.94 5.16 -3.11
C ARG A 50 -0.70 3.66 -3.10
N PHE A 51 0.14 3.15 -4.00
CA PHE A 51 0.55 1.75 -3.97
C PHE A 51 1.25 1.41 -2.65
N ILE A 52 2.22 2.21 -2.22
CA ILE A 52 2.91 2.03 -0.94
C ILE A 52 1.91 2.07 0.23
N ALA A 53 1.06 3.11 0.29
CA ALA A 53 0.07 3.30 1.35
C ALA A 53 -0.91 2.11 1.47
N LYS A 54 -1.33 1.54 0.34
CA LYS A 54 -2.19 0.34 0.30
C LYS A 54 -1.57 -0.85 1.05
N HIS A 55 -0.25 -0.98 1.05
CA HIS A 55 0.47 -2.08 1.66
C HIS A 55 1.06 -1.73 3.03
N ASN A 56 1.06 -0.45 3.42
CA ASN A 56 1.46 0.02 4.75
C ASN A 56 0.31 -0.16 5.75
N THR A 57 -0.01 -1.41 6.05
CA THR A 57 -1.03 -1.72 7.06
C THR A 57 -0.37 -1.95 8.42
N GLN A 58 -1.10 -1.67 9.52
CA GLN A 58 -0.56 -1.85 10.88
C GLN A 58 -0.30 -3.32 11.25
N ILE A 59 -0.70 -4.26 10.41
CA ILE A 59 -0.72 -5.70 10.68
C ILE A 59 0.43 -6.42 9.95
N LEU A 60 0.97 -5.80 8.90
CA LEU A 60 1.97 -6.39 8.03
C LEU A 60 3.34 -5.78 8.32
N PRO A 61 4.44 -6.56 8.22
CA PRO A 61 5.77 -6.00 8.26
C PRO A 61 5.97 -5.06 7.06
N PHE A 62 6.31 -3.82 7.34
CA PHE A 62 6.52 -2.78 6.33
C PHE A 62 7.93 -2.17 6.53
N PRO A 63 8.76 -2.01 5.50
CA PRO A 63 8.43 -2.15 4.07
C PRO A 63 8.58 -3.56 3.47
N GLU A 64 8.93 -4.59 4.24
CA GLU A 64 9.27 -5.94 3.78
C GLU A 64 8.15 -6.57 2.93
N VAL A 65 6.89 -6.27 3.23
CA VAL A 65 5.73 -6.75 2.46
C VAL A 65 5.80 -6.36 0.98
N LEU A 66 6.40 -5.21 0.66
CA LEU A 66 6.58 -4.77 -0.73
C LEU A 66 7.58 -5.66 -1.47
N GLU A 67 8.69 -6.04 -0.83
CA GLU A 67 9.68 -6.95 -1.42
C GLU A 67 9.05 -8.32 -1.70
N ASP A 68 8.32 -8.88 -0.74
CA ASP A 68 7.67 -10.17 -0.89
C ASP A 68 6.60 -10.17 -1.99
N LEU A 69 5.90 -9.05 -2.19
CA LEU A 69 4.99 -8.87 -3.33
C LEU A 69 5.73 -8.94 -4.66
N PHE A 70 6.91 -8.32 -4.77
CA PHE A 70 7.73 -8.38 -5.97
C PHE A 70 8.23 -9.80 -6.24
N TYR A 71 8.72 -10.50 -5.22
CA TYR A 71 9.14 -11.91 -5.35
C TYR A 71 7.98 -12.82 -5.78
N LEU A 72 6.81 -12.65 -5.17
CA LEU A 72 5.64 -13.47 -5.53
C LEU A 72 5.19 -13.17 -6.96
N ARG A 73 5.23 -11.91 -7.39
CA ARG A 73 4.92 -11.52 -8.76
C ARG A 73 5.87 -12.15 -9.79
N GLN A 74 7.17 -12.21 -9.47
CA GLN A 74 8.16 -12.87 -10.31
C GLN A 74 7.95 -14.39 -10.36
N ALA A 75 7.68 -15.01 -9.20
CA ALA A 75 7.43 -16.43 -9.11
C ALA A 75 6.17 -16.86 -9.90
N ASP A 76 5.10 -16.04 -9.86
CA ASP A 76 3.89 -16.27 -10.66
C ASP A 76 4.18 -16.22 -12.17
N ALA A 77 4.97 -15.23 -12.61
CA ALA A 77 5.36 -15.11 -14.01
C ALA A 77 6.21 -16.32 -14.47
N TYR A 78 7.17 -16.74 -13.66
CA TYR A 78 7.99 -17.93 -13.93
C TYR A 78 7.14 -19.21 -13.96
N GLY A 79 6.24 -19.37 -12.97
CA GLY A 79 5.37 -20.55 -12.90
C GLY A 79 4.42 -20.70 -14.08
N LYS A 80 4.07 -19.58 -14.74
CA LYS A 80 3.24 -19.55 -15.93
C LYS A 80 4.01 -19.97 -17.20
N ASP A 81 5.18 -19.41 -17.41
CA ASP A 81 5.88 -19.51 -18.69
C ASP A 81 7.07 -20.50 -18.64
N GLY A 82 7.54 -20.87 -17.43
CA GLY A 82 8.67 -21.78 -17.22
C GLY A 82 10.01 -21.24 -17.73
N ASP A 83 10.07 -19.95 -18.07
CA ASP A 83 11.26 -19.32 -18.64
C ASP A 83 11.99 -18.50 -17.56
N GLU A 84 13.23 -18.90 -17.25
CA GLU A 84 14.10 -18.20 -16.28
C GLU A 84 14.42 -16.75 -16.70
N LYS A 85 14.24 -16.39 -17.96
CA LYS A 85 14.46 -15.04 -18.47
C LYS A 85 13.52 -14.01 -17.83
N VAL A 86 12.39 -14.42 -17.25
CA VAL A 86 11.51 -13.51 -16.47
C VAL A 86 12.22 -12.84 -15.30
N PHE A 87 13.36 -13.39 -14.84
CA PHE A 87 14.15 -12.82 -13.76
C PHE A 87 15.30 -11.90 -14.24
N THR A 88 15.67 -11.95 -15.51
CA THR A 88 16.91 -11.34 -16.01
C THR A 88 16.74 -10.47 -17.23
N GLU A 89 15.72 -10.68 -18.05
CA GLU A 89 15.64 -10.06 -19.37
C GLU A 89 14.23 -9.56 -19.71
N GLY A 90 14.19 -8.52 -20.57
CA GLY A 90 13.00 -8.03 -21.22
C GLY A 90 12.26 -6.93 -20.47
N LYS A 91 11.34 -6.30 -21.19
CA LYS A 91 10.59 -5.11 -20.73
C LYS A 91 9.85 -5.32 -19.40
N TRP A 92 9.46 -6.55 -19.12
CA TRP A 92 8.73 -6.86 -17.89
C TRP A 92 9.62 -6.67 -16.65
N ILE A 93 10.85 -7.20 -16.67
CA ILE A 93 11.80 -7.06 -15.55
C ILE A 93 12.33 -5.63 -15.45
N GLU A 94 12.50 -4.95 -16.58
CA GLU A 94 12.89 -3.53 -16.60
C GLU A 94 11.83 -2.67 -15.91
N ASN A 95 10.56 -2.86 -16.25
CA ASN A 95 9.44 -2.16 -15.61
C ASN A 95 9.36 -2.47 -14.10
N LEU A 96 9.59 -3.72 -13.72
CA LEU A 96 9.56 -4.12 -12.31
C LEU A 96 10.71 -3.48 -11.51
N SER A 97 11.90 -3.41 -12.10
CA SER A 97 13.08 -2.76 -11.52
C SER A 97 12.90 -1.25 -11.42
N GLU A 98 12.33 -0.61 -12.44
CA GLU A 98 11.98 0.80 -12.41
C GLU A 98 10.97 1.08 -11.30
N PHE A 99 9.91 0.27 -11.20
CA PHE A 99 8.89 0.42 -10.17
C PHE A 99 9.47 0.31 -8.76
N LYS A 100 10.34 -0.70 -8.53
CA LYS A 100 11.04 -0.86 -7.25
C LYS A 100 11.88 0.37 -6.92
N SER A 101 12.67 0.86 -7.86
CA SER A 101 13.50 2.06 -7.68
C SER A 101 12.67 3.30 -7.31
N ARG A 102 11.50 3.46 -7.93
CA ARG A 102 10.59 4.58 -7.62
C ARG A 102 9.96 4.43 -6.23
N ILE A 103 9.63 3.20 -5.82
CA ILE A 103 9.16 2.92 -4.44
C ILE A 103 10.25 3.28 -3.44
N ASP A 104 11.48 2.80 -3.64
CA ASP A 104 12.61 3.05 -2.75
C ASP A 104 12.84 4.55 -2.56
N LYS A 105 12.79 5.33 -3.65
CA LYS A 105 12.90 6.79 -3.62
C LYS A 105 11.78 7.44 -2.79
N GLU A 106 10.54 7.00 -2.92
CA GLU A 106 9.42 7.56 -2.12
C GLU A 106 9.56 7.18 -0.64
N LEU A 107 10.06 5.98 -0.33
CA LEU A 107 10.34 5.56 1.05
C LEU A 107 11.45 6.40 1.69
N GLU A 108 12.52 6.72 0.95
CA GLU A 108 13.61 7.60 1.41
C GLU A 108 13.13 9.03 1.70
N ASN A 109 12.15 9.52 0.97
CA ASN A 109 11.59 10.87 1.13
C ASN A 109 10.75 11.05 2.40
N GLN A 110 10.57 10.01 3.22
CA GLN A 110 9.81 10.04 4.47
C GLN A 110 8.39 10.61 4.32
N VAL A 111 7.74 10.31 3.21
CA VAL A 111 6.36 10.72 2.93
C VAL A 111 5.40 10.01 3.89
N ALA A 112 4.30 10.67 4.25
CA ALA A 112 3.24 10.03 5.01
C ALA A 112 2.50 8.99 4.16
N PHE A 113 2.54 7.73 4.57
CA PHE A 113 1.85 6.62 3.91
C PHE A 113 0.70 6.04 4.75
N SER A 114 0.50 6.55 5.95
CA SER A 114 -0.58 6.12 6.84
C SER A 114 -1.16 7.29 7.63
N LEU A 115 -2.32 7.08 8.25
CA LEU A 115 -2.94 8.10 9.12
C LEU A 115 -2.05 8.52 10.29
N LYS A 116 -1.13 7.65 10.73
CA LYS A 116 -0.20 7.96 11.83
C LYS A 116 0.90 8.93 11.42
N ASP A 117 1.18 9.03 10.13
CA ASP A 117 2.23 9.86 9.57
C ASP A 117 1.72 11.28 9.23
N LEU A 118 0.40 11.50 9.35
CA LEU A 118 -0.18 12.83 9.17
C LEU A 118 0.27 13.77 10.28
N ALA A 119 0.53 15.03 9.93
CA ALA A 119 0.84 16.10 10.89
C ALA A 119 -0.35 16.49 11.79
N VAL A 120 -1.52 15.89 11.57
CA VAL A 120 -2.73 16.02 12.40
C VAL A 120 -3.28 14.66 12.78
N SER A 121 -3.84 14.59 13.98
CA SER A 121 -4.55 13.42 14.51
C SER A 121 -6.04 13.73 14.74
N GLY A 122 -6.84 12.70 15.01
CA GLY A 122 -8.22 12.89 15.41
C GLY A 122 -8.37 13.74 16.68
N LYS A 123 -7.36 13.71 17.56
CA LYS A 123 -7.34 14.56 18.77
C LYS A 123 -7.17 16.04 18.41
N ASP A 124 -6.27 16.35 17.49
CA ASP A 124 -6.07 17.73 17.02
C ASP A 124 -7.35 18.28 16.38
N LEU A 125 -8.08 17.46 15.61
CA LEU A 125 -9.34 17.85 14.99
C LEU A 125 -10.42 18.10 16.07
N ILE A 126 -10.50 17.29 17.13
CA ILE A 126 -11.43 17.51 18.25
C ILE A 126 -11.12 18.82 18.98
N GLU A 127 -9.85 19.13 19.22
CA GLU A 127 -9.41 20.38 19.84
C GLU A 127 -9.81 21.61 19.01
N GLU A 128 -9.86 21.47 17.68
CA GLU A 128 -10.36 22.51 16.75
C GLU A 128 -11.90 22.55 16.63
N GLY A 129 -12.61 21.73 17.40
CA GLY A 129 -14.07 21.74 17.47
C GLY A 129 -14.78 20.78 16.51
N PHE A 130 -14.05 19.89 15.84
CA PHE A 130 -14.68 18.89 14.98
C PHE A 130 -15.36 17.78 15.81
N PRO A 131 -16.55 17.30 15.42
CA PRO A 131 -17.25 16.27 16.16
C PRO A 131 -16.54 14.92 16.07
N ALA A 132 -16.42 14.24 17.22
CA ALA A 132 -15.94 12.87 17.25
C ALA A 132 -16.96 11.93 16.58
N GLY A 133 -16.47 10.92 15.82
CA GLY A 133 -17.34 9.93 15.22
C GLY A 133 -16.79 9.38 13.88
N LYS A 134 -17.66 8.70 13.13
CA LYS A 134 -17.30 8.06 11.86
C LYS A 134 -16.77 9.06 10.84
N GLN A 135 -17.36 10.25 10.77
CA GLN A 135 -16.95 11.31 9.84
C GLN A 135 -15.50 11.74 10.07
N MET A 136 -15.00 11.71 11.30
CA MET A 136 -13.60 11.98 11.62
C MET A 136 -12.63 11.07 10.85
N GLY A 137 -12.96 9.78 10.78
CA GLY A 137 -12.16 8.82 10.00
C GLY A 137 -12.20 9.11 8.51
N GLU A 138 -13.32 9.54 7.98
CA GLU A 138 -13.48 9.94 6.57
C GLU A 138 -12.64 11.17 6.25
N VAL A 139 -12.64 12.18 7.14
CA VAL A 139 -11.80 13.38 6.99
C VAL A 139 -10.32 13.03 7.03
N LEU A 140 -9.86 12.25 8.01
CA LEU A 140 -8.45 11.84 8.09
C LEU A 140 -8.00 11.05 6.86
N ASN A 141 -8.82 10.15 6.35
CA ASN A 141 -8.53 9.45 5.09
C ASN A 141 -8.48 10.42 3.89
N GLY A 142 -9.41 11.37 3.82
CA GLY A 142 -9.39 12.41 2.79
C GLY A 142 -8.14 13.30 2.84
N LEU A 143 -7.67 13.63 4.06
CA LEU A 143 -6.41 14.37 4.24
C LEU A 143 -5.21 13.51 3.80
N LEU A 144 -5.18 12.22 4.13
CA LEU A 144 -4.13 11.32 3.67
C LEU A 144 -4.07 11.26 2.14
N GLU A 145 -5.21 11.11 1.46
CA GLU A 145 -5.25 11.12 0.00
C GLU A 145 -4.66 12.40 -0.60
N LYS A 146 -4.94 13.56 -0.01
CA LYS A 146 -4.36 14.85 -0.44
C LYS A 146 -2.84 14.90 -0.20
N VAL A 147 -2.36 14.34 0.92
CA VAL A 147 -0.93 14.27 1.23
C VAL A 147 -0.22 13.28 0.29
N LEU A 148 -0.85 12.15 -0.06
CA LEU A 148 -0.30 11.22 -1.05
C LEU A 148 -0.20 11.87 -2.45
N GLU A 149 -1.06 12.81 -2.75
CA GLU A 149 -0.98 13.60 -4.00
C GLU A 149 0.12 14.66 -3.93
N ASN A 150 0.17 15.43 -2.84
CA ASN A 150 1.17 16.45 -2.59
C ASN A 150 1.73 16.36 -1.15
N PRO A 151 2.89 15.72 -0.93
CA PRO A 151 3.47 15.57 0.42
C PRO A 151 3.80 16.87 1.15
N GLU A 152 4.05 17.97 0.42
CA GLU A 152 4.40 19.26 1.00
C GLU A 152 3.30 19.87 1.87
N ILE A 153 2.05 19.44 1.69
CA ILE A 153 0.92 19.90 2.49
C ILE A 153 0.80 19.20 3.84
N ASN A 154 1.64 18.20 4.15
CA ASN A 154 1.62 17.51 5.44
C ASN A 154 2.17 18.40 6.56
N LYS A 155 1.47 19.49 6.82
CA LYS A 155 1.74 20.47 7.88
C LYS A 155 0.47 20.72 8.65
N LYS A 156 0.56 20.76 9.99
CA LYS A 156 -0.60 20.85 10.89
C LYS A 156 -1.58 21.94 10.49
N GLU A 157 -1.08 23.14 10.26
CA GLU A 157 -1.91 24.31 9.91
C GLU A 157 -2.67 24.11 8.58
N ILE A 158 -1.97 23.57 7.56
CA ILE A 158 -2.55 23.34 6.24
C ILE A 158 -3.62 22.25 6.32
N LEU A 159 -3.33 21.15 7.06
CA LEU A 159 -4.27 20.04 7.17
C LEU A 159 -5.51 20.40 7.99
N LEU A 160 -5.37 21.23 9.04
CA LEU A 160 -6.52 21.75 9.79
C LEU A 160 -7.41 22.65 8.93
N ASP A 161 -6.82 23.50 8.11
CA ASP A 161 -7.58 24.35 7.18
C ASP A 161 -8.31 23.53 6.10
N LEU A 162 -7.64 22.53 5.53
CA LEU A 162 -8.26 21.60 4.58
C LEU A 162 -9.41 20.80 5.22
N ALA A 163 -9.25 20.38 6.48
CA ALA A 163 -10.29 19.66 7.22
C ALA A 163 -11.57 20.47 7.35
N LYS A 164 -11.50 21.80 7.53
CA LYS A 164 -12.69 22.69 7.62
C LYS A 164 -13.56 22.64 6.38
N GLY A 165 -12.97 22.37 5.21
CA GLY A 165 -13.70 22.22 3.96
C GLY A 165 -14.30 20.83 3.72
N MET A 166 -14.04 19.86 4.61
CA MET A 166 -14.47 18.47 4.49
C MET A 166 -15.62 18.10 5.47
N PHE A 167 -15.93 18.98 6.39
CA PHE A 167 -17.06 18.90 7.32
C PHE A 167 -18.22 19.78 6.86
#